data_3f7196a3c33e09ff7b1e0de257cecbf8
#
_entry.id   3f7196a3c33e09ff7b1e0de257cecbf8
#
_cell.length_a   1.000
_cell.length_b   1.000
_cell.length_c   1.000
_cell.angle_alpha   90.00
_cell.angle_beta   90.00
_cell.angle_gamma   90.00
#
_symmetry.space_group_name_H-M   'P 1'
#
loop_
_entity.id
_entity.type
_entity.pdbx_description
1 polymer ?
#
loop_
_entity_poly.entity_id
_entity_poly.type
_entity_poly.pdbx_seq_one_letter_code
_entity_poly.pdbx_strand_id
1 'polypeptide(L)'
;MKELVDQLKRNRTLSPEELRLLLTDASPEEREYLHRAAREVARVHFGNGVFVRGLIEISNYCRNDCRYCGIRRSNRLAERYRLTPETVLACCEEGYRLGFRTFVLQSGEDPALNDELLTGLIREMRRRWPDCAITLSLGERTEASYRALFEAGANRYLLRHETITPDHYRWLHPVRMSLDHRIECLHTLKKIGYQTGTGIMVGSPGQTVDDLVRDLLFIREFEPQMIGIGPFIPHRDTPFGHEPAGSAGSSSYQTGTV
;
A
#
# COMPACT_ATOMS: atom_id res chain seq x y z
N MET A 1 17.29 4.61 -24.48
CA MET A 1 16.71 4.52 -23.11
C MET A 1 16.50 5.90 -22.47
N LYS A 2 17.49 6.82 -22.44
CA LYS A 2 17.30 8.18 -21.89
C LYS A 2 16.13 8.92 -22.53
N GLU A 3 15.94 8.77 -23.81
CA GLU A 3 14.82 9.37 -24.56
C GLU A 3 13.45 8.88 -24.08
N LEU A 4 13.33 7.58 -23.69
CA LEU A 4 12.12 7.04 -23.06
C LEU A 4 11.87 7.66 -21.68
N VAL A 5 12.93 7.89 -20.90
CA VAL A 5 12.80 8.58 -19.60
C VAL A 5 12.30 10.01 -19.79
N ASP A 6 12.83 10.72 -20.79
CA ASP A 6 12.38 12.09 -21.10
C ASP A 6 10.94 12.12 -21.63
N GLN A 7 10.55 11.12 -22.42
CA GLN A 7 9.18 10.92 -22.88
C GLN A 7 8.24 10.65 -21.69
N LEU A 8 8.63 9.75 -20.78
CA LEU A 8 7.86 9.46 -19.54
C LEU A 8 7.69 10.73 -18.70
N LYS A 9 8.74 11.53 -18.54
CA LYS A 9 8.68 12.79 -17.79
C LYS A 9 7.72 13.80 -18.44
N ARG A 10 7.70 13.91 -19.76
CA ARG A 10 6.81 14.83 -20.49
C ARG A 10 5.36 14.35 -20.53
N ASN A 11 5.16 13.09 -20.90
CA ASN A 11 3.84 12.53 -21.21
C ASN A 11 3.17 11.85 -20.00
N ARG A 12 3.92 11.61 -18.93
CA ARG A 12 3.50 10.87 -17.72
C ARG A 12 3.08 9.43 -18.02
N THR A 13 3.49 8.90 -19.17
CA THR A 13 3.20 7.54 -19.62
C THR A 13 4.15 7.11 -20.72
N LEU A 14 4.22 5.78 -20.87
CA LEU A 14 4.86 5.08 -21.99
C LEU A 14 3.90 3.98 -22.48
N SER A 15 4.18 3.44 -23.69
CA SER A 15 3.49 2.22 -24.14
C SER A 15 3.88 1.01 -23.28
N PRO A 16 3.10 -0.09 -23.31
CA PRO A 16 3.47 -1.34 -22.61
C PRO A 16 4.87 -1.84 -23.00
N GLU A 17 5.21 -1.78 -24.29
CA GLU A 17 6.50 -2.21 -24.84
C GLU A 17 7.65 -1.34 -24.32
N GLU A 18 7.44 -0.02 -24.32
CA GLU A 18 8.44 0.95 -23.81
C GLU A 18 8.64 0.79 -22.29
N LEU A 19 7.57 0.56 -21.53
CA LEU A 19 7.67 0.27 -20.08
C LEU A 19 8.43 -1.03 -19.84
N ARG A 20 8.14 -2.09 -20.61
CA ARG A 20 8.88 -3.35 -20.54
C ARG A 20 10.36 -3.11 -20.77
N LEU A 21 10.72 -2.43 -21.86
CA LEU A 21 12.09 -2.14 -22.21
C LEU A 21 12.82 -1.37 -21.10
N LEU A 22 12.14 -0.38 -20.50
CA LEU A 22 12.70 0.39 -19.39
C LEU A 22 12.93 -0.47 -18.13
N LEU A 23 12.09 -1.46 -17.89
CA LEU A 23 12.19 -2.35 -16.72
C LEU A 23 13.26 -3.44 -16.90
N THR A 24 13.51 -3.91 -18.15
CA THR A 24 14.41 -5.05 -18.40
C THR A 24 15.80 -4.62 -18.85
N ASP A 25 15.91 -3.65 -19.73
CA ASP A 25 17.12 -3.41 -20.54
C ASP A 25 17.88 -2.13 -20.14
N ALA A 26 17.37 -1.37 -19.17
CA ALA A 26 18.06 -0.16 -18.73
C ALA A 26 19.42 -0.48 -18.08
N SER A 27 20.48 0.13 -18.58
CA SER A 27 21.81 0.06 -17.98
C SER A 27 21.85 0.75 -16.60
N PRO A 28 22.89 0.50 -15.78
CA PRO A 28 23.05 1.20 -14.50
C PRO A 28 23.02 2.74 -14.65
N GLU A 29 23.66 3.27 -15.70
CA GLU A 29 23.69 4.72 -15.96
C GLU A 29 22.30 5.26 -16.35
N GLU A 30 21.53 4.48 -17.09
CA GLU A 30 20.18 4.84 -17.51
C GLU A 30 19.19 4.76 -16.35
N ARG A 31 19.35 3.78 -15.46
CA ARG A 31 18.61 3.73 -14.19
C ARG A 31 18.91 4.95 -13.31
N GLU A 32 20.18 5.33 -13.18
CA GLU A 32 20.52 6.55 -12.43
C GLU A 32 19.95 7.82 -13.09
N TYR A 33 19.89 7.86 -14.42
CA TYR A 33 19.21 8.94 -15.14
C TYR A 33 17.71 8.98 -14.81
N LEU A 34 17.03 7.82 -14.81
CA LEU A 34 15.62 7.71 -14.42
C LEU A 34 15.40 8.20 -12.97
N HIS A 35 16.23 7.74 -12.02
CA HIS A 35 16.14 8.16 -10.63
C HIS A 35 16.32 9.67 -10.47
N ARG A 36 17.25 10.27 -11.18
CA ARG A 36 17.47 11.71 -11.17
C ARG A 36 16.27 12.46 -11.73
N ALA A 37 15.74 12.02 -12.87
CA ALA A 37 14.54 12.61 -13.46
C ALA A 37 13.32 12.51 -12.53
N ALA A 38 13.13 11.36 -11.86
CA ALA A 38 12.07 11.18 -10.87
C ALA A 38 12.24 12.12 -9.66
N ARG A 39 13.47 12.28 -9.13
CA ARG A 39 13.75 13.22 -8.04
C ARG A 39 13.46 14.68 -8.45
N GLU A 40 13.79 15.07 -9.67
CA GLU A 40 13.47 16.40 -10.18
C GLU A 40 11.95 16.65 -10.21
N VAL A 41 11.16 15.69 -10.71
CA VAL A 41 9.69 15.79 -10.72
C VAL A 41 9.14 15.87 -9.29
N ALA A 42 9.62 15.01 -8.39
CA ALA A 42 9.20 15.02 -7.00
C ALA A 42 9.47 16.36 -6.31
N ARG A 43 10.66 16.96 -6.55
CA ARG A 43 11.03 18.26 -5.98
C ARG A 43 10.12 19.40 -6.39
N VAL A 44 9.61 19.38 -7.62
CA VAL A 44 8.67 20.41 -8.10
C VAL A 44 7.36 20.39 -7.31
N HIS A 45 6.90 19.20 -6.89
CA HIS A 45 5.62 19.03 -6.21
C HIS A 45 5.74 19.03 -4.67
N PHE A 46 6.82 18.50 -4.12
CA PHE A 46 6.98 18.25 -2.68
C PHE A 46 8.18 18.96 -2.04
N GLY A 47 8.98 19.67 -2.82
CA GLY A 47 10.23 20.27 -2.33
C GLY A 47 11.25 19.19 -1.94
N ASN A 48 12.04 19.47 -0.90
CA ASN A 48 13.04 18.55 -0.37
C ASN A 48 12.55 17.83 0.92
N GLY A 49 11.30 18.03 1.30
CA GLY A 49 10.73 17.46 2.52
C GLY A 49 10.45 15.97 2.40
N VAL A 50 10.71 15.22 3.48
CA VAL A 50 10.26 13.84 3.64
C VAL A 50 9.11 13.83 4.63
N PHE A 51 7.95 13.31 4.20
CA PHE A 51 6.78 13.22 5.02
C PHE A 51 6.85 11.97 5.92
N VAL A 52 7.01 12.18 7.20
CA VAL A 52 7.02 11.08 8.19
C VAL A 52 5.58 10.85 8.70
N ARG A 53 5.20 9.57 8.81
CA ARG A 53 3.88 9.14 9.28
C ARG A 53 4.02 8.27 10.51
N GLY A 54 3.14 8.45 11.49
CA GLY A 54 3.02 7.56 12.65
C GLY A 54 2.21 6.32 12.26
N LEU A 55 2.88 5.18 12.09
CA LEU A 55 2.23 3.90 11.86
C LEU A 55 1.89 3.24 13.20
N ILE A 56 0.63 2.85 13.37
CA ILE A 56 0.15 2.12 14.53
C ILE A 56 -0.52 0.82 14.02
N GLU A 57 0.14 -0.29 14.26
CA GLU A 57 -0.41 -1.61 13.95
C GLU A 57 -1.38 -2.03 15.05
N ILE A 58 -2.67 -1.72 14.85
CA ILE A 58 -3.69 -1.87 15.92
C ILE A 58 -4.10 -3.32 16.18
N SER A 59 -3.85 -4.22 15.22
CA SER A 59 -4.09 -5.65 15.36
C SER A 59 -3.29 -6.43 14.33
N ASN A 60 -2.81 -7.61 14.69
CA ASN A 60 -2.21 -8.56 13.75
C ASN A 60 -3.08 -9.80 13.50
N TYR A 61 -4.35 -9.74 13.85
CA TYR A 61 -5.31 -10.75 13.41
C TYR A 61 -5.76 -10.50 11.99
N CYS A 62 -5.94 -11.58 11.21
CA CYS A 62 -6.47 -11.52 9.86
C CYS A 62 -7.35 -12.74 9.58
N ARG A 63 -8.50 -12.51 8.94
CA ARG A 63 -9.37 -13.60 8.46
C ARG A 63 -8.85 -14.24 7.17
N ASN A 64 -7.92 -13.58 6.47
CA ASN A 64 -7.38 -14.03 5.19
C ASN A 64 -6.17 -14.94 5.36
N ASP A 65 -5.87 -15.67 4.29
CA ASP A 65 -4.82 -16.68 4.30
C ASP A 65 -3.84 -16.50 3.12
N CYS A 66 -3.50 -15.23 2.84
CA CYS A 66 -2.58 -14.86 1.77
C CYS A 66 -1.24 -15.60 1.93
N ARG A 67 -0.70 -16.10 0.82
CA ARG A 67 0.45 -17.02 0.83
C ARG A 67 1.76 -16.38 1.26
N TYR A 68 1.85 -15.06 1.18
CA TYR A 68 3.04 -14.26 1.49
C TYR A 68 3.01 -13.62 2.88
N CYS A 69 1.85 -13.56 3.54
CA CYS A 69 1.64 -12.70 4.69
C CYS A 69 1.91 -13.40 6.02
N GLY A 70 2.83 -12.87 6.83
CA GLY A 70 3.17 -13.42 8.14
C GLY A 70 2.02 -13.42 9.15
N ILE A 71 1.06 -12.50 9.01
CA ILE A 71 -0.14 -12.45 9.88
C ILE A 71 -1.34 -13.21 9.30
N ARG A 72 -1.14 -14.05 8.29
CA ARG A 72 -2.18 -14.91 7.73
C ARG A 72 -2.88 -15.75 8.81
N ARG A 73 -4.18 -16.07 8.59
CA ARG A 73 -5.01 -16.79 9.55
C ARG A 73 -4.39 -18.11 10.02
N SER A 74 -3.81 -18.89 9.10
CA SER A 74 -3.24 -20.22 9.40
C SER A 74 -1.90 -20.17 10.11
N ASN A 75 -1.25 -19.00 10.22
CA ASN A 75 0.00 -18.90 10.95
C ASN A 75 -0.26 -18.96 12.46
N ARG A 76 -0.05 -20.15 13.03
CA ARG A 76 -0.22 -20.42 14.48
C ARG A 76 1.00 -20.02 15.31
N LEU A 77 2.11 -19.69 14.67
CA LEU A 77 3.34 -19.26 15.34
C LEU A 77 3.38 -17.76 15.58
N ALA A 78 2.48 -17.00 14.95
CA ALA A 78 2.38 -15.57 15.16
C ALA A 78 1.77 -15.28 16.54
N GLU A 79 2.51 -14.58 17.39
CA GLU A 79 1.96 -14.02 18.62
C GLU A 79 0.91 -12.96 18.28
N ARG A 80 -0.34 -13.20 18.70
CA ARG A 80 -1.49 -12.39 18.32
C ARG A 80 -1.81 -11.34 19.36
N TYR A 81 -2.09 -10.12 18.90
CA TYR A 81 -2.49 -9.01 19.75
C TYR A 81 -3.56 -8.14 19.10
N ARG A 82 -4.25 -7.39 19.93
CA ARG A 82 -5.09 -6.22 19.59
C ARG A 82 -4.77 -5.11 20.57
N LEU A 83 -4.50 -3.92 20.06
CA LEU A 83 -4.35 -2.75 20.92
C LEU A 83 -5.72 -2.26 21.36
N THR A 84 -5.81 -1.77 22.60
CA THR A 84 -7.04 -1.10 23.08
C THR A 84 -7.11 0.32 22.49
N PRO A 85 -8.31 0.92 22.39
CA PRO A 85 -8.45 2.32 21.97
C PRO A 85 -7.57 3.28 22.77
N GLU A 86 -7.44 3.06 24.08
CA GLU A 86 -6.61 3.87 24.97
C GLU A 86 -5.13 3.78 24.58
N THR A 87 -4.64 2.59 24.27
CA THR A 87 -3.26 2.38 23.80
C THR A 87 -3.03 3.08 22.47
N VAL A 88 -3.96 2.98 21.53
CA VAL A 88 -3.87 3.66 20.23
C VAL A 88 -3.83 5.18 20.42
N LEU A 89 -4.71 5.72 21.27
CA LEU A 89 -4.73 7.15 21.57
C LEU A 89 -3.45 7.63 22.27
N ALA A 90 -2.88 6.82 23.15
CA ALA A 90 -1.59 7.12 23.78
C ALA A 90 -0.44 7.16 22.74
N CYS A 91 -0.42 6.23 21.77
CA CYS A 91 0.52 6.27 20.65
C CYS A 91 0.34 7.55 19.79
N CYS A 92 -0.90 7.95 19.53
CA CYS A 92 -1.18 9.19 18.79
C CYS A 92 -0.70 10.43 19.57
N GLU A 93 -0.93 10.50 20.88
CA GLU A 93 -0.48 11.59 21.73
C GLU A 93 1.02 11.76 21.67
N GLU A 94 1.77 10.66 21.88
CA GLU A 94 3.23 10.69 21.80
C GLU A 94 3.71 11.06 20.39
N GLY A 95 3.12 10.47 19.35
CA GLY A 95 3.44 10.82 17.97
C GLY A 95 3.16 12.30 17.65
N TYR A 96 2.06 12.85 18.13
CA TYR A 96 1.73 14.26 17.95
C TYR A 96 2.74 15.18 18.63
N ARG A 97 3.17 14.83 19.85
CA ARG A 97 4.21 15.53 20.61
C ARG A 97 5.56 15.51 19.88
N LEU A 98 5.86 14.39 19.18
CA LEU A 98 7.05 14.25 18.33
C LEU A 98 6.96 14.95 16.99
N GLY A 99 5.84 15.59 16.68
CA GLY A 99 5.64 16.37 15.46
C GLY A 99 4.95 15.63 14.31
N PHE A 100 4.50 14.37 14.50
CA PHE A 100 3.70 13.69 13.47
C PHE A 100 2.36 14.38 13.26
N ARG A 101 1.95 14.46 11.99
CA ARG A 101 0.67 15.05 11.56
C ARG A 101 -0.11 14.09 10.64
N THR A 102 0.31 12.86 10.57
CA THR A 102 -0.40 11.77 9.90
C THR A 102 -0.27 10.50 10.73
N PHE A 103 -1.40 9.90 11.07
CA PHE A 103 -1.44 8.60 11.73
C PHE A 103 -2.03 7.58 10.78
N VAL A 104 -1.40 6.40 10.71
CA VAL A 104 -1.84 5.27 9.90
C VAL A 104 -2.25 4.15 10.84
N LEU A 105 -3.54 3.83 10.88
CA LEU A 105 -4.05 2.67 11.60
C LEU A 105 -4.02 1.47 10.66
N GLN A 106 -3.18 0.51 10.96
CA GLN A 106 -2.98 -0.69 10.13
C GLN A 106 -3.37 -1.94 10.89
N SER A 107 -3.97 -2.89 10.18
CA SER A 107 -4.20 -4.25 10.67
C SER A 107 -4.37 -5.24 9.53
N GLY A 108 -4.42 -6.53 9.86
CA GLY A 108 -5.11 -7.49 9.00
C GLY A 108 -6.62 -7.22 8.97
N GLU A 109 -7.35 -7.95 8.13
CA GLU A 109 -8.81 -7.93 8.16
C GLU A 109 -9.31 -8.67 9.42
N ASP A 110 -9.33 -7.95 10.53
CA ASP A 110 -9.72 -8.46 11.85
C ASP A 110 -11.22 -8.23 12.09
N PRO A 111 -12.04 -9.32 12.25
CA PRO A 111 -13.47 -9.17 12.50
C PRO A 111 -13.84 -8.47 13.82
N ALA A 112 -12.90 -8.42 14.78
CA ALA A 112 -13.14 -7.73 16.06
C ALA A 112 -13.06 -6.21 15.93
N LEU A 113 -12.41 -5.69 14.87
CA LEU A 113 -12.37 -4.26 14.56
C LEU A 113 -13.65 -3.85 13.81
N ASN A 114 -14.78 -3.87 14.54
CA ASN A 114 -16.09 -3.50 14.00
C ASN A 114 -16.22 -1.98 13.81
N ASP A 115 -17.29 -1.57 13.13
CA ASP A 115 -17.50 -0.15 12.78
C ASP A 115 -17.75 0.72 14.01
N GLU A 116 -18.42 0.20 15.04
CA GLU A 116 -18.69 0.93 16.29
C GLU A 116 -17.38 1.33 16.99
N LEU A 117 -16.49 0.36 17.20
CA LEU A 117 -15.17 0.59 17.81
C LEU A 117 -14.33 1.56 16.99
N LEU A 118 -14.24 1.31 15.68
CA LEU A 118 -13.39 2.14 14.80
C LEU A 118 -13.92 3.57 14.65
N THR A 119 -15.22 3.76 14.48
CA THR A 119 -15.80 5.10 14.38
C THR A 119 -15.67 5.88 15.69
N GLY A 120 -15.84 5.23 16.84
CA GLY A 120 -15.57 5.81 18.15
C GLY A 120 -14.13 6.31 18.30
N LEU A 121 -13.17 5.44 17.97
CA LEU A 121 -11.74 5.76 18.00
C LEU A 121 -11.40 6.92 17.04
N ILE A 122 -11.86 6.87 15.80
CA ILE A 122 -11.58 7.90 14.77
C ILE A 122 -12.15 9.25 15.18
N ARG A 123 -13.39 9.30 15.72
CA ARG A 123 -13.99 10.55 16.22
C ARG A 123 -13.16 11.15 17.34
N GLU A 124 -12.68 10.33 18.28
CA GLU A 124 -11.85 10.79 19.38
C GLU A 124 -10.48 11.29 18.89
N MET A 125 -9.86 10.59 17.93
CA MET A 125 -8.63 11.06 17.29
C MET A 125 -8.85 12.41 16.58
N ARG A 126 -9.94 12.56 15.83
CA ARG A 126 -10.29 13.81 15.12
C ARG A 126 -10.55 14.96 16.09
N ARG A 127 -11.19 14.68 17.21
CA ARG A 127 -11.45 15.66 18.26
C ARG A 127 -10.16 16.16 18.92
N ARG A 128 -9.21 15.26 19.22
CA ARG A 128 -7.94 15.61 19.89
C ARG A 128 -6.95 16.27 18.95
N TRP A 129 -6.86 15.80 17.73
CA TRP A 129 -5.86 16.23 16.74
C TRP A 129 -6.52 16.59 15.40
N PRO A 130 -7.25 17.71 15.34
CA PRO A 130 -8.03 18.09 14.16
C PRO A 130 -7.16 18.38 12.93
N ASP A 131 -5.90 18.75 13.12
CA ASP A 131 -4.90 19.04 12.08
C ASP A 131 -4.20 17.77 11.53
N CYS A 132 -4.44 16.61 12.13
CA CYS A 132 -3.82 15.36 11.68
C CYS A 132 -4.61 14.69 10.56
N ALA A 133 -3.90 14.10 9.61
CA ALA A 133 -4.49 13.14 8.69
C ALA A 133 -4.62 11.76 9.34
N ILE A 134 -5.79 11.13 9.17
CA ILE A 134 -6.07 9.76 9.66
C ILE A 134 -6.16 8.86 8.44
N THR A 135 -5.19 7.97 8.30
CA THR A 135 -5.12 6.96 7.24
C THR A 135 -5.53 5.60 7.80
N LEU A 136 -6.37 4.89 7.08
CA LEU A 136 -6.74 3.51 7.41
C LEU A 136 -6.09 2.55 6.42
N SER A 137 -5.61 1.41 6.91
CA SER A 137 -5.11 0.28 6.13
C SER A 137 -5.60 -1.01 6.78
N LEU A 138 -6.89 -1.30 6.63
CA LEU A 138 -7.65 -2.31 7.37
C LEU A 138 -8.24 -3.40 6.45
N GLY A 139 -7.75 -3.51 5.20
CA GLY A 139 -8.23 -4.45 4.22
C GLY A 139 -9.58 -4.08 3.61
N GLU A 140 -10.31 -5.10 3.13
CA GLU A 140 -11.61 -4.94 2.47
C GLU A 140 -12.74 -4.81 3.48
N ARG A 141 -13.65 -3.85 3.21
CA ARG A 141 -14.86 -3.62 4.01
C ARG A 141 -16.05 -3.33 3.08
N THR A 142 -17.24 -3.30 3.61
CA THR A 142 -18.44 -2.90 2.86
C THR A 142 -18.44 -1.39 2.57
N GLU A 143 -19.17 -0.94 1.52
CA GLU A 143 -19.34 0.49 1.24
C GLU A 143 -19.90 1.23 2.45
N ALA A 144 -20.88 0.66 3.16
CA ALA A 144 -21.45 1.25 4.37
C ALA A 144 -20.39 1.45 5.46
N SER A 145 -19.52 0.46 5.68
CA SER A 145 -18.40 0.57 6.61
C SER A 145 -17.42 1.65 6.20
N TYR A 146 -16.98 1.67 4.94
CA TYR A 146 -16.09 2.74 4.44
C TYR A 146 -16.69 4.13 4.66
N ARG A 147 -17.98 4.29 4.37
CA ARG A 147 -18.69 5.57 4.55
C ARG A 147 -18.74 5.99 6.01
N ALA A 148 -19.10 5.07 6.92
CA ALA A 148 -19.15 5.35 8.35
C ALA A 148 -17.79 5.78 8.91
N LEU A 149 -16.69 5.14 8.47
CA LEU A 149 -15.34 5.49 8.89
C LEU A 149 -14.91 6.86 8.32
N PHE A 150 -15.29 7.17 7.07
CA PHE A 150 -15.05 8.48 6.46
C PHE A 150 -15.78 9.60 7.21
N GLU A 151 -17.06 9.41 7.48
CA GLU A 151 -17.90 10.37 8.23
C GLU A 151 -17.43 10.54 9.68
N ALA A 152 -16.82 9.51 10.28
CA ALA A 152 -16.18 9.61 11.58
C ALA A 152 -14.92 10.49 11.58
N GLY A 153 -14.32 10.75 10.40
CA GLY A 153 -13.18 11.66 10.26
C GLY A 153 -11.92 11.04 9.65
N ALA A 154 -11.92 9.75 9.26
CA ALA A 154 -10.83 9.20 8.48
C ALA A 154 -10.86 9.80 7.06
N ASN A 155 -9.73 10.30 6.59
CA ASN A 155 -9.67 11.00 5.30
C ASN A 155 -8.79 10.31 4.26
N ARG A 156 -8.05 9.26 4.64
CA ARG A 156 -7.20 8.48 3.74
C ARG A 156 -7.43 6.99 3.95
N TYR A 157 -7.35 6.22 2.86
CA TYR A 157 -7.41 4.77 2.92
C TYR A 157 -6.37 4.17 1.98
N LEU A 158 -5.53 3.25 2.49
CA LEU A 158 -4.57 2.50 1.71
C LEU A 158 -5.06 1.05 1.57
N LEU A 159 -5.31 0.63 0.34
CA LEU A 159 -5.69 -0.73 -0.01
C LEU A 159 -4.86 -1.20 -1.21
N ARG A 160 -3.80 -1.96 -0.96
CA ARG A 160 -2.93 -2.45 -2.03
C ARG A 160 -3.67 -3.51 -2.86
N HIS A 161 -3.59 -3.39 -4.19
CA HIS A 161 -4.13 -4.43 -5.08
C HIS A 161 -3.16 -5.59 -5.27
N GLU A 162 -1.89 -5.42 -4.91
CA GLU A 162 -0.76 -6.35 -4.97
C GLU A 162 -0.37 -6.75 -6.39
N THR A 163 -1.31 -7.02 -7.26
CA THR A 163 -1.19 -7.19 -8.71
C THR A 163 -2.56 -7.07 -9.38
N ILE A 164 -2.60 -6.54 -10.59
CA ILE A 164 -3.83 -6.46 -11.42
C ILE A 164 -4.00 -7.69 -12.33
N THR A 165 -3.02 -8.60 -12.34
CA THR A 165 -3.09 -9.82 -13.16
C THR A 165 -3.91 -10.90 -12.44
N PRO A 166 -5.07 -11.37 -13.00
CA PRO A 166 -5.99 -12.23 -12.29
C PRO A 166 -5.38 -13.57 -11.83
N ASP A 167 -4.58 -14.22 -12.70
CA ASP A 167 -3.94 -15.49 -12.35
C ASP A 167 -2.91 -15.33 -11.24
N HIS A 168 -2.12 -14.26 -11.32
CA HIS A 168 -1.13 -13.95 -10.28
C HIS A 168 -1.82 -13.56 -8.96
N TYR A 169 -2.93 -12.80 -9.01
CA TYR A 169 -3.72 -12.49 -7.82
C TYR A 169 -4.25 -13.75 -7.13
N ARG A 170 -4.80 -14.71 -7.90
CA ARG A 170 -5.24 -16.02 -7.39
C ARG A 170 -4.10 -16.85 -6.80
N TRP A 171 -2.90 -16.73 -7.35
CA TRP A 171 -1.71 -17.39 -6.81
C TRP A 171 -1.30 -16.82 -5.44
N LEU A 172 -1.42 -15.53 -5.23
CA LEU A 172 -1.04 -14.85 -4.00
C LEU A 172 -2.08 -15.02 -2.87
N HIS A 173 -3.37 -15.09 -3.22
CA HIS A 173 -4.48 -14.95 -2.28
C HIS A 173 -5.33 -16.22 -2.16
N PRO A 174 -6.06 -16.40 -1.03
CA PRO A 174 -6.99 -17.51 -0.89
C PRO A 174 -8.19 -17.36 -1.85
N VAL A 175 -8.78 -18.50 -2.25
CA VAL A 175 -9.88 -18.60 -3.25
C VAL A 175 -11.07 -17.65 -2.95
N ARG A 176 -11.32 -17.34 -1.69
CA ARG A 176 -12.40 -16.43 -1.28
C ARG A 176 -12.14 -14.94 -1.59
N MET A 177 -10.89 -14.56 -1.93
CA MET A 177 -10.54 -13.21 -2.31
C MET A 177 -10.59 -13.08 -3.84
N SER A 178 -11.23 -12.05 -4.32
CA SER A 178 -11.40 -11.74 -5.73
C SER A 178 -10.67 -10.45 -6.08
N LEU A 179 -9.95 -10.45 -7.19
CA LEU A 179 -9.35 -9.23 -7.73
C LEU A 179 -10.42 -8.19 -8.06
N ASP A 180 -11.52 -8.62 -8.70
CA ASP A 180 -12.61 -7.71 -9.08
C ASP A 180 -13.19 -7.00 -7.86
N HIS A 181 -13.42 -7.74 -6.76
CA HIS A 181 -13.88 -7.14 -5.50
C HIS A 181 -12.85 -6.19 -4.90
N ARG A 182 -11.55 -6.51 -4.97
CA ARG A 182 -10.48 -5.61 -4.53
C ARG A 182 -10.50 -4.30 -5.31
N ILE A 183 -10.68 -4.35 -6.61
CA ILE A 183 -10.76 -3.17 -7.48
C ILE A 183 -12.05 -2.39 -7.23
N GLU A 184 -13.18 -3.08 -7.04
CA GLU A 184 -14.44 -2.44 -6.64
C GLU A 184 -14.31 -1.68 -5.32
N CYS A 185 -13.65 -2.25 -4.31
CA CYS A 185 -13.34 -1.56 -3.06
C CYS A 185 -12.54 -0.27 -3.29
N LEU A 186 -11.51 -0.31 -4.15
CA LEU A 186 -10.71 0.87 -4.48
C LEU A 186 -11.54 1.98 -5.14
N HIS A 187 -12.40 1.63 -6.10
CA HIS A 187 -13.30 2.60 -6.73
C HIS A 187 -14.33 3.15 -5.74
N THR A 188 -14.85 2.31 -4.86
CA THR A 188 -15.79 2.70 -3.79
C THR A 188 -15.14 3.72 -2.84
N LEU A 189 -13.91 3.46 -2.39
CA LEU A 189 -13.15 4.40 -1.56
C LEU A 189 -13.00 5.77 -2.23
N LYS A 190 -12.63 5.77 -3.50
CA LYS A 190 -12.48 6.99 -4.30
C LYS A 190 -13.81 7.75 -4.45
N LYS A 191 -14.90 7.02 -4.73
CA LYS A 191 -16.27 7.56 -4.85
C LYS A 191 -16.78 8.18 -3.55
N ILE A 192 -16.43 7.62 -2.38
CA ILE A 192 -16.78 8.18 -1.06
C ILE A 192 -16.04 9.49 -0.80
N GLY A 193 -14.84 9.69 -1.36
CA GLY A 193 -14.05 10.90 -1.21
C GLY A 193 -12.75 10.73 -0.43
N TYR A 194 -12.34 9.49 -0.12
CA TYR A 194 -11.03 9.24 0.46
C TYR A 194 -9.89 9.69 -0.46
N GLN A 195 -8.83 10.22 0.12
CA GLN A 195 -7.52 10.19 -0.53
C GLN A 195 -7.09 8.71 -0.59
N THR A 196 -7.37 8.09 -1.74
CA THR A 196 -7.23 6.64 -1.89
C THR A 196 -5.81 6.28 -2.31
N GLY A 197 -5.23 5.35 -1.57
CA GLY A 197 -3.95 4.73 -1.88
C GLY A 197 -4.10 3.30 -2.36
N THR A 198 -3.26 2.92 -3.31
CA THR A 198 -3.08 1.52 -3.71
C THR A 198 -1.61 1.17 -3.82
N GLY A 199 -1.28 -0.02 -4.34
CA GLY A 199 0.11 -0.41 -4.50
C GLY A 199 0.29 -1.87 -4.84
N ILE A 200 1.53 -2.24 -5.06
CA ILE A 200 1.94 -3.55 -5.56
C ILE A 200 3.06 -4.14 -4.71
N MET A 201 3.17 -5.45 -4.78
CA MET A 201 4.32 -6.19 -4.31
C MET A 201 5.20 -6.55 -5.50
N VAL A 202 6.50 -6.27 -5.43
CA VAL A 202 7.45 -6.50 -6.54
C VAL A 202 8.30 -7.72 -6.26
N GLY A 203 8.47 -8.58 -7.27
CA GLY A 203 9.27 -9.79 -7.18
C GLY A 203 8.63 -10.90 -6.35
N SER A 204 7.30 -10.92 -6.26
CA SER A 204 6.58 -12.06 -5.66
C SER A 204 6.70 -13.31 -6.51
N PRO A 205 6.62 -14.53 -5.92
CA PRO A 205 6.77 -15.77 -6.65
C PRO A 205 5.85 -15.86 -7.86
N GLY A 206 6.41 -16.10 -9.03
CA GLY A 206 5.67 -16.20 -10.29
C GLY A 206 5.34 -14.87 -10.97
N GLN A 207 5.72 -13.74 -10.41
CA GLN A 207 5.52 -12.43 -11.04
C GLN A 207 6.39 -12.26 -12.28
N THR A 208 5.82 -11.77 -13.36
CA THR A 208 6.51 -11.46 -14.61
C THR A 208 6.68 -9.95 -14.79
N VAL A 209 7.55 -9.55 -15.72
CA VAL A 209 7.67 -8.14 -16.10
C VAL A 209 6.36 -7.61 -16.68
N ASP A 210 5.60 -8.46 -17.37
CA ASP A 210 4.29 -8.09 -17.91
C ASP A 210 3.25 -7.79 -16.83
N ASP A 211 3.32 -8.49 -15.71
CA ASP A 211 2.48 -8.18 -14.56
C ASP A 211 2.81 -6.81 -14.01
N LEU A 212 4.10 -6.48 -13.87
CA LEU A 212 4.53 -5.14 -13.44
C LEU A 212 4.11 -4.03 -14.41
N VAL A 213 4.20 -4.28 -15.72
CA VAL A 213 3.74 -3.32 -16.73
C VAL A 213 2.23 -3.06 -16.59
N ARG A 214 1.42 -4.13 -16.44
CA ARG A 214 -0.04 -3.99 -16.22
C ARG A 214 -0.34 -3.23 -14.93
N ASP A 215 0.38 -3.53 -13.85
CA ASP A 215 0.24 -2.85 -12.56
C ASP A 215 0.54 -1.35 -12.67
N LEU A 216 1.60 -0.97 -13.37
CA LEU A 216 1.95 0.44 -13.61
C LEU A 216 0.89 1.15 -14.45
N LEU A 217 0.36 0.51 -15.49
CA LEU A 217 -0.72 1.06 -16.31
C LEU A 217 -2.03 1.22 -15.51
N PHE A 218 -2.37 0.24 -14.67
CA PHE A 218 -3.51 0.36 -13.76
C PHE A 218 -3.33 1.52 -12.77
N ILE A 219 -2.16 1.66 -12.14
CA ILE A 219 -1.87 2.78 -11.23
C ILE A 219 -2.04 4.11 -11.94
N ARG A 220 -1.57 4.23 -13.17
CA ARG A 220 -1.76 5.43 -13.99
C ARG A 220 -3.24 5.72 -14.28
N GLU A 221 -4.02 4.70 -14.67
CA GLU A 221 -5.45 4.83 -14.96
C GLU A 221 -6.28 5.15 -13.71
N PHE A 222 -5.97 4.47 -12.61
CA PHE A 222 -6.67 4.66 -11.34
C PHE A 222 -6.36 6.01 -10.68
N GLU A 223 -5.19 6.60 -10.92
CA GLU A 223 -4.74 7.88 -10.35
C GLU A 223 -4.89 7.92 -8.82
N PRO A 224 -4.20 7.06 -8.07
CA PRO A 224 -4.25 7.08 -6.61
C PRO A 224 -3.51 8.29 -6.04
N GLN A 225 -3.92 8.78 -4.87
CA GLN A 225 -3.22 9.85 -4.15
C GLN A 225 -2.01 9.33 -3.34
N MET A 226 -1.95 8.02 -3.11
CA MET A 226 -0.83 7.37 -2.45
C MET A 226 -0.50 6.06 -3.17
N ILE A 227 0.80 5.76 -3.28
CA ILE A 227 1.26 4.51 -3.91
C ILE A 227 2.22 3.82 -2.96
N GLY A 228 1.91 2.57 -2.60
CA GLY A 228 2.77 1.71 -1.79
C GLY A 228 3.42 0.63 -2.66
N ILE A 229 4.69 0.78 -3.00
CA ILE A 229 5.46 -0.23 -3.73
C ILE A 229 6.51 -0.80 -2.80
N GLY A 230 6.52 -2.11 -2.62
CA GLY A 230 7.50 -2.78 -1.78
C GLY A 230 7.93 -4.13 -2.36
N PRO A 231 9.15 -4.58 -2.09
CA PRO A 231 9.61 -5.88 -2.51
C PRO A 231 8.88 -7.00 -1.76
N PHE A 232 8.78 -8.16 -2.39
CA PHE A 232 8.43 -9.38 -1.69
C PHE A 232 9.58 -9.75 -0.75
N ILE A 233 9.27 -9.88 0.53
CA ILE A 233 10.19 -10.39 1.55
C ILE A 233 9.59 -11.68 2.10
N PRO A 234 10.26 -12.85 1.91
CA PRO A 234 9.71 -14.11 2.37
C PRO A 234 9.64 -14.14 3.90
N HIS A 235 8.48 -14.54 4.41
CA HIS A 235 8.29 -14.79 5.84
C HIS A 235 8.28 -16.29 6.08
N ARG A 236 9.20 -16.78 6.94
CA ARG A 236 9.47 -18.21 7.17
C ARG A 236 8.21 -19.05 7.48
N ASP A 237 7.21 -18.47 8.12
CA ASP A 237 5.99 -19.14 8.56
C ASP A 237 4.84 -19.00 7.54
N THR A 238 5.18 -18.86 6.25
CA THR A 238 4.21 -18.75 5.15
C THR A 238 4.50 -19.77 4.07
N PRO A 239 3.52 -20.09 3.19
CA PRO A 239 3.77 -20.95 2.03
C PRO A 239 4.91 -20.47 1.14
N PHE A 240 5.19 -19.17 1.10
CA PHE A 240 6.29 -18.59 0.32
C PHE A 240 7.55 -18.33 1.16
N GLY A 241 7.65 -18.91 2.35
CA GLY A 241 8.77 -18.69 3.26
C GLY A 241 10.13 -19.17 2.75
N HIS A 242 10.14 -20.07 1.78
CA HIS A 242 11.36 -20.59 1.15
C HIS A 242 11.61 -20.03 -0.25
N GLU A 243 10.73 -19.19 -0.74
CA GLU A 243 10.91 -18.53 -2.02
C GLU A 243 11.99 -17.45 -1.93
N PRO A 244 12.72 -17.18 -3.02
CA PRO A 244 13.71 -16.10 -3.02
C PRO A 244 13.02 -14.76 -2.75
N ALA A 245 13.73 -13.89 -2.03
CA ALA A 245 13.28 -12.49 -1.86
C ALA A 245 13.14 -11.84 -3.24
N GLY A 246 12.15 -11.00 -3.38
CA GLY A 246 11.89 -10.30 -4.63
C GLY A 246 13.10 -9.48 -5.05
N SER A 247 13.83 -9.96 -6.02
CA SER A 247 14.75 -9.14 -6.78
C SER A 247 14.00 -8.69 -8.03
N ALA A 248 13.49 -7.50 -8.03
CA ALA A 248 13.14 -6.86 -9.28
C ALA A 248 14.45 -6.68 -10.06
N GLY A 249 14.80 -7.67 -10.88
CA GLY A 249 15.96 -7.71 -11.74
C GLY A 249 17.09 -6.79 -11.25
N SER A 250 17.93 -7.30 -10.33
CA SER A 250 19.08 -6.62 -9.74
C SER A 250 18.85 -5.29 -8.99
N SER A 251 19.04 -5.32 -7.72
CA SER A 251 19.71 -4.31 -6.86
C SER A 251 19.34 -2.82 -6.88
N SER A 252 18.27 -2.35 -7.48
CA SER A 252 18.00 -0.91 -7.52
C SER A 252 16.64 -0.46 -7.00
N TYR A 253 15.79 -1.36 -6.51
CA TYR A 253 14.64 -0.98 -5.70
C TYR A 253 15.01 -1.01 -4.22
N GLN A 254 15.99 -0.20 -3.84
CA GLN A 254 16.09 0.18 -2.44
C GLN A 254 14.86 1.02 -2.12
N THR A 255 14.03 0.45 -1.30
CA THR A 255 12.84 1.02 -0.71
C THR A 255 13.11 2.42 -0.17
N GLY A 256 12.75 3.43 -0.93
CA GLY A 256 12.30 4.63 -0.32
C GLY A 256 10.93 4.31 0.30
N THR A 257 10.91 3.92 1.56
CA THR A 257 9.72 3.95 2.37
C THR A 257 9.28 5.42 2.43
N VAL A 258 8.29 5.75 1.64
CA VAL A 258 7.61 7.05 1.68
C VAL A 258 6.31 6.88 2.42
#